data_6bd522040f273a598ac46fd03ec7659c
#
_entry.id   6bd522040f273a598ac46fd03ec7659c
#
_cell.length_a   1.000
_cell.length_b   1.000
_cell.length_c   1.000
_cell.angle_alpha   90.00
_cell.angle_beta   90.00
_cell.angle_gamma   90.00
#
_symmetry.space_group_name_H-M   'P 1'
#
loop_
_entity.id
_entity.type
_entity.pdbx_description
1 polymer ?
#
loop_
_entity_poly.entity_id
_entity_poly.type
_entity_poly.pdbx_seq_one_letter_code
_entity_poly.pdbx_strand_id
1 'polypeptide(L)'
;MFKLLPREEKFIKMLMSLEDHANQSCRMLKVMVEQRSDQSAIEAASDGIRSAXXXXXXXXXXXXXXXTLITPFDREDIQEFAVTLYHIPKLIDKITVRLLTHDMHPFNHDFNKFVAIIERQAEAMTAVIQELSGKLNTQTVNNKAAILHELEDQGDVLLGQVIASSFHDIADVRELILRKDIYEMLEDVTDQYRDAANVALRIILKHS
;
A
#
# COMPACT_ATOMS: atom_id res chain seq x y z
N MET A 1 -26.05 -17.78 10.02
CA MET A 1 -25.96 -16.54 9.25
C MET A 1 -25.51 -15.42 10.21
N PHE A 2 -24.20 -15.11 10.22
CA PHE A 2 -23.70 -14.05 11.06
C PHE A 2 -24.09 -12.71 10.43
N LYS A 3 -25.00 -12.01 11.07
CA LYS A 3 -25.31 -10.63 10.67
C LYS A 3 -24.35 -9.72 11.42
N LEU A 4 -23.52 -9.02 10.69
CA LEU A 4 -22.67 -7.99 11.28
C LEU A 4 -23.56 -6.98 12.04
N LEU A 5 -23.15 -6.61 13.24
CA LEU A 5 -23.80 -5.52 13.97
C LEU A 5 -23.55 -4.20 13.22
N PRO A 6 -24.47 -3.21 13.28
CA PRO A 6 -24.28 -1.94 12.57
C PRO A 6 -22.96 -1.24 12.85
N ARG A 7 -22.37 -1.48 14.01
CA ARG A 7 -21.06 -0.91 14.41
C ARG A 7 -19.89 -1.58 13.66
N GLU A 8 -20.01 -2.89 13.43
CA GLU A 8 -19.02 -3.66 12.66
C GLU A 8 -19.00 -3.19 11.22
N GLU A 9 -20.19 -2.97 10.63
CA GLU A 9 -20.32 -2.42 9.29
C GLU A 9 -19.59 -1.07 9.15
N LYS A 10 -19.67 -0.24 10.20
CA LYS A 10 -18.99 1.06 10.20
C LYS A 10 -17.46 0.90 10.13
N PHE A 11 -16.90 -0.04 10.93
CA PHE A 11 -15.44 -0.30 10.90
C PHE A 11 -14.99 -0.83 9.54
N ILE A 12 -15.73 -1.79 9.00
CA ILE A 12 -15.38 -2.36 7.68
C ILE A 12 -15.44 -1.26 6.62
N LYS A 13 -16.47 -0.40 6.64
CA LYS A 13 -16.58 0.73 5.72
C LYS A 13 -15.37 1.68 5.84
N MET A 14 -14.87 1.89 7.06
CA MET A 14 -13.67 2.70 7.27
C MET A 14 -12.43 2.04 6.67
N LEU A 15 -12.26 0.73 6.87
CA LEU A 15 -11.14 -0.03 6.27
C LEU A 15 -11.23 0.00 4.74
N MET A 16 -12.43 -0.18 4.19
CA MET A 16 -12.66 -0.09 2.74
C MET A 16 -12.30 1.31 2.22
N SER A 17 -12.66 2.36 2.96
CA SER A 17 -12.32 3.74 2.59
C SER A 17 -10.80 3.97 2.61
N LEU A 18 -10.10 3.44 3.62
CA LEU A 18 -8.64 3.52 3.69
C LEU A 18 -8.00 2.80 2.50
N GLU A 19 -8.50 1.61 2.18
CA GLU A 19 -8.02 0.84 1.02
C GLU A 19 -8.31 1.56 -0.30
N ASP A 20 -9.47 2.21 -0.43
CA ASP A 20 -9.78 3.00 -1.63
C ASP A 20 -8.76 4.12 -1.85
N HIS A 21 -8.34 4.80 -0.76
CA HIS A 21 -7.30 5.84 -0.86
C HIS A 21 -5.94 5.25 -1.21
N ALA A 22 -5.59 4.09 -0.63
CA ALA A 22 -4.36 3.39 -0.99
C ALA A 22 -4.38 2.99 -2.47
N ASN A 23 -5.49 2.43 -2.93
CA ASN A 23 -5.69 2.05 -4.33
C ASN A 23 -5.59 3.26 -5.27
N GLN A 24 -6.15 4.40 -4.87
CA GLN A 24 -6.05 5.64 -5.65
C GLN A 24 -4.58 6.06 -5.79
N SER A 25 -3.81 5.99 -4.70
CA SER A 25 -2.38 6.33 -4.74
C SER A 25 -1.61 5.38 -5.68
N CYS A 26 -1.92 4.08 -5.62
CA CYS A 26 -1.30 3.09 -6.50
C CYS A 26 -1.64 3.36 -7.98
N ARG A 27 -2.91 3.67 -8.27
CA ARG A 27 -3.34 4.03 -9.63
C ARG A 27 -2.62 5.28 -10.14
N MET A 28 -2.44 6.28 -9.28
CA MET A 28 -1.75 7.52 -9.65
C MET A 28 -0.25 7.27 -9.90
N LEU A 29 0.36 6.40 -9.09
CA LEU A 29 1.76 5.99 -9.30
C LEU A 29 1.90 5.31 -10.68
N LYS A 30 0.96 4.45 -11.05
CA LYS A 30 0.92 3.81 -12.36
C LYS A 30 0.76 4.87 -13.48
N VAL A 31 -0.13 5.86 -13.30
CA VAL A 31 -0.31 6.96 -14.27
C VAL A 31 1.00 7.71 -14.48
N MET A 32 1.75 7.99 -13.41
CA MET A 32 3.07 8.65 -13.52
C MET A 32 4.02 7.86 -14.41
N VAL A 33 4.03 6.53 -14.26
CA VAL A 33 4.87 5.64 -15.09
C VAL A 33 4.41 5.66 -16.56
N GLU A 34 3.11 5.53 -16.79
CA GLU A 34 2.54 5.46 -18.15
C GLU A 34 2.64 6.79 -18.90
N GLN A 35 2.53 7.91 -18.19
CA GLN A 35 2.53 9.26 -18.74
C GLN A 35 3.86 9.99 -18.48
N ARG A 36 4.95 9.25 -18.37
CA ARG A 36 6.28 9.77 -17.97
C ARG A 36 6.83 10.88 -18.86
N SER A 37 6.33 11.02 -20.08
CA SER A 37 6.74 12.10 -20.99
C SER A 37 5.83 13.33 -20.92
N ASP A 38 4.77 13.28 -20.09
CA ASP A 38 3.80 14.38 -19.93
C ASP A 38 3.94 14.96 -18.50
N GLN A 39 4.66 16.05 -18.37
CA GLN A 39 4.92 16.74 -17.10
C GLN A 39 3.60 17.14 -16.41
N SER A 40 2.61 17.58 -17.17
CA SER A 40 1.30 17.98 -16.62
C SER A 40 0.57 16.78 -16.02
N ALA A 41 0.63 15.61 -16.68
CA ALA A 41 0.04 14.37 -16.17
C ALA A 41 0.75 13.89 -14.89
N ILE A 42 2.08 14.01 -14.84
CA ILE A 42 2.89 13.66 -13.66
C ILE A 42 2.48 14.56 -12.46
N GLU A 43 2.37 15.86 -12.68
CA GLU A 43 1.97 16.82 -11.64
C GLU A 43 0.56 16.54 -11.14
N ALA A 44 -0.39 16.28 -12.05
CA ALA A 44 -1.76 15.93 -11.70
C ALA A 44 -1.83 14.64 -10.89
N ALA A 45 -1.04 13.62 -11.27
CA ALA A 45 -0.97 12.34 -10.55
C ALA A 45 -0.37 12.55 -9.15
N SER A 46 0.66 13.38 -9.03
CA SER A 46 1.27 13.74 -7.74
C SER A 46 0.25 14.42 -6.82
N ASP A 47 -0.52 15.36 -7.36
CA ASP A 47 -1.58 16.04 -6.58
C ASP A 47 -2.66 15.04 -6.13
N GLY A 48 -2.98 14.08 -6.97
CA GLY A 48 -3.93 12.99 -6.65
C GLY A 48 -3.42 12.12 -5.50
N ILE A 49 -2.14 11.77 -5.53
CA ILE A 49 -1.47 10.99 -4.46
C ILE A 49 -1.52 11.76 -3.15
N ARG A 50 -1.16 13.03 -3.18
CA ARG A 50 -1.18 13.91 -2.01
C ARG A 50 -2.58 14.05 -1.43
N SER A 51 -3.56 14.19 -2.28
CA SER A 51 -4.97 14.27 -1.89
C SER A 51 -5.42 12.97 -1.20
N ALA A 52 -5.05 11.86 -1.73
CA ALA A 52 -5.32 10.56 -1.12
C ALA A 52 -4.69 10.42 0.29
N UNK A 53 -3.56 10.81 0.43
CA UNK A 53 -2.86 10.72 1.74
C UNK A 53 -3.48 11.68 2.76
N UNK A 54 -4.13 12.70 2.25
CA UNK A 54 -4.79 13.63 3.10
C UNK A 54 -6.16 13.12 3.52
N UNK A 55 -6.71 12.43 2.79
CA UNK A 55 -8.01 11.85 3.08
C UNK A 55 -7.86 10.65 4.04
N UNK A 56 -6.79 10.03 3.91
CA UNK A 56 -6.51 8.91 4.72
C UNK A 56 -6.17 9.29 6.13
N UNK A 57 -5.64 10.38 6.20
CA UNK A 57 -5.31 10.88 7.50
C UNK A 57 -6.53 11.32 8.30
N UNK A 58 -7.39 11.57 7.62
CA UNK A 58 -8.64 11.90 8.21
C UNK A 58 -9.41 10.67 8.65
N UNK A 59 -9.28 9.70 7.89
CA UNK A 59 -9.93 8.45 8.18
C UNK A 59 -9.22 7.68 9.33
N UNK A 60 -7.92 7.82 9.33
CA UNK A 60 -7.19 7.13 10.37
C UNK A 60 -7.37 7.80 11.73
N UNK A 61 -7.54 8.98 11.63
CA UNK A 61 -7.85 9.68 12.83
C UNK A 61 -9.25 9.41 13.33
N UNK A 62 -10.06 9.14 12.52
CA UNK A 62 -11.40 8.77 12.84
C UNK A 62 -11.48 7.34 13.37
N UNK A 63 -10.66 6.60 12.85
CA UNK A 63 -10.57 5.23 13.32
C UNK A 63 -10.05 5.13 14.75
N UNK A 64 -9.19 5.89 14.93
CA UNK A 64 -8.69 5.88 16.28
C UNK A 64 -9.67 6.49 17.28
N UNK A 65 -10.29 7.26 16.89
CA UNK A 65 -11.32 7.83 17.71
C UNK A 65 -12.54 6.95 17.85
N UNK A 66 -12.78 6.25 17.02
CA UNK A 66 -13.90 5.35 17.03
C UNK A 66 -13.62 4.06 17.83
N UNK A 67 -12.64 3.87 18.11
CA UNK A 67 -12.25 2.78 18.88
C UNK A 67 -12.81 2.70 20.30
N THR A 68 -13.51 3.55 20.75
CA THR A 68 -14.24 3.45 22.05
C THR A 68 -15.44 2.51 21.98
N LEU A 69 -15.79 2.06 20.85
CA LEU A 69 -16.93 1.16 20.64
C LEU A 69 -16.51 -0.31 20.79
N ILE A 70 -17.41 -1.09 21.40
CA ILE A 70 -17.22 -2.55 21.54
C ILE A 70 -17.41 -3.18 20.13
N THR A 71 -16.42 -3.92 19.69
CA THR A 71 -16.45 -4.65 18.42
C THR A 71 -16.14 -6.13 18.70
N PRO A 72 -16.58 -7.08 17.85
CA PRO A 72 -16.18 -8.46 17.99
C PRO A 72 -14.72 -8.68 17.62
N PHE A 73 -14.19 -7.81 16.75
CA PHE A 73 -12.77 -7.83 16.40
C PHE A 73 -11.97 -7.14 17.50
N ASP A 74 -10.79 -7.64 17.76
CA ASP A 74 -9.86 -7.04 18.73
C ASP A 74 -9.55 -5.61 18.27
N ARG A 75 -9.78 -4.66 19.17
CA ARG A 75 -9.59 -3.24 18.92
C ARG A 75 -8.16 -2.91 18.47
N GLU A 76 -7.19 -3.56 19.11
CA GLU A 76 -5.77 -3.33 18.79
C GLU A 76 -5.46 -3.79 17.37
N ASP A 77 -6.01 -4.94 16.95
CA ASP A 77 -5.82 -5.47 15.60
C ASP A 77 -6.43 -4.53 14.54
N ILE A 78 -7.63 -4.02 14.81
CA ILE A 78 -8.30 -3.08 13.89
C ILE A 78 -7.49 -1.78 13.74
N GLN A 79 -6.98 -1.25 14.86
CA GLN A 79 -6.16 -0.04 14.86
C GLN A 79 -4.86 -0.28 14.09
N GLU A 80 -4.20 -1.40 14.36
CA GLU A 80 -2.97 -1.77 13.67
C GLU A 80 -3.21 -1.89 12.16
N PHE A 81 -4.31 -2.57 11.77
CA PHE A 81 -4.66 -2.73 10.36
C PHE A 81 -4.87 -1.36 9.69
N ALA A 82 -5.63 -0.47 10.34
CA ALA A 82 -5.90 0.87 9.80
C ALA A 82 -4.62 1.69 9.65
N VAL A 83 -3.72 1.62 10.63
CA VAL A 83 -2.43 2.33 10.59
C VAL A 83 -1.54 1.80 9.46
N THR A 84 -1.49 0.48 9.31
CA THR A 84 -0.68 -0.16 8.27
C THR A 84 -1.19 0.24 6.88
N LEU A 85 -2.52 0.21 6.66
CA LEU A 85 -3.11 0.65 5.39
C LEU A 85 -2.84 2.15 5.13
N TYR A 86 -2.88 2.98 6.17
CA TYR A 86 -2.61 4.42 6.05
C TYR A 86 -1.17 4.70 5.61
N HIS A 87 -0.21 3.85 6.01
CA HIS A 87 1.19 4.04 5.66
C HIS A 87 1.44 3.89 4.15
N ILE A 88 0.61 3.13 3.44
CA ILE A 88 0.78 2.88 2.00
C ILE A 88 0.70 4.18 1.19
N PRO A 89 -0.41 4.95 1.20
CA PRO A 89 -0.45 6.20 0.44
C PRO A 89 0.57 7.22 0.94
N LYS A 90 0.91 7.19 2.23
CA LYS A 90 1.93 8.08 2.80
C LYS A 90 3.31 7.81 2.20
N LEU A 91 3.68 6.54 2.04
CA LEU A 91 4.95 6.15 1.40
C LEU A 91 4.95 6.53 -0.08
N ILE A 92 3.85 6.29 -0.79
CA ILE A 92 3.72 6.63 -2.22
C ILE A 92 3.87 8.15 -2.42
N ASP A 93 3.23 8.96 -1.56
CA ASP A 93 3.39 10.42 -1.60
C ASP A 93 4.86 10.82 -1.39
N LYS A 94 5.53 10.19 -0.43
CA LYS A 94 6.94 10.45 -0.12
C LYS A 94 7.84 10.13 -1.32
N ILE A 95 7.59 9.01 -2.01
CA ILE A 95 8.30 8.63 -3.25
C ILE A 95 8.11 9.73 -4.30
N THR A 96 6.87 10.14 -4.52
CA THR A 96 6.50 11.14 -5.52
C THR A 96 7.20 12.49 -5.24
N VAL A 97 7.17 12.93 -3.98
CA VAL A 97 7.85 14.16 -3.56
C VAL A 97 9.35 14.07 -3.84
N ARG A 98 9.98 12.93 -3.56
CA ARG A 98 11.41 12.70 -3.84
C ARG A 98 11.71 12.82 -5.34
N LEU A 99 10.91 12.14 -6.16
CA LEU A 99 11.08 12.16 -7.62
C LEU A 99 11.01 13.60 -8.16
N LEU A 100 10.00 14.35 -7.74
CA LEU A 100 9.79 15.72 -8.21
C LEU A 100 10.85 16.69 -7.66
N THR A 101 11.20 16.58 -6.37
CA THR A 101 12.17 17.49 -5.72
C THR A 101 13.54 17.37 -6.37
N HIS A 102 13.93 16.17 -6.77
CA HIS A 102 15.27 15.93 -7.33
C HIS A 102 15.28 15.84 -8.86
N ASP A 103 14.15 16.15 -9.49
CA ASP A 103 13.99 16.06 -10.96
C ASP A 103 14.46 14.69 -11.47
N MET A 104 14.09 13.63 -10.74
CA MET A 104 14.48 12.27 -11.07
C MET A 104 13.44 11.64 -12.00
N HIS A 105 13.94 10.93 -12.98
CA HIS A 105 13.11 10.18 -13.90
C HIS A 105 13.53 8.70 -13.91
N PRO A 106 13.31 7.98 -12.79
CA PRO A 106 13.71 6.58 -12.70
C PRO A 106 12.72 5.61 -13.35
N PHE A 107 11.88 6.13 -14.25
CA PHE A 107 10.84 5.36 -14.94
C PHE A 107 11.46 4.44 -15.97
N ASN A 108 12.18 3.45 -15.50
CA ASN A 108 12.80 2.40 -16.29
C ASN A 108 12.04 1.07 -16.10
N HIS A 109 12.54 0.01 -16.70
CA HIS A 109 11.93 -1.30 -16.62
C HIS A 109 11.76 -1.81 -15.18
N ASP A 110 12.74 -1.57 -14.32
CA ASP A 110 12.70 -2.05 -12.93
C ASP A 110 11.69 -1.26 -12.09
N PHE A 111 11.59 0.05 -12.31
CA PHE A 111 10.56 0.87 -11.67
C PHE A 111 9.16 0.36 -12.06
N ASN A 112 8.97 0.08 -13.35
CA ASN A 112 7.70 -0.46 -13.87
C ASN A 112 7.36 -1.81 -13.20
N LYS A 113 8.36 -2.68 -12.99
CA LYS A 113 8.16 -3.95 -12.29
C LYS A 113 7.68 -3.73 -10.86
N PHE A 114 8.29 -2.78 -10.13
CA PHE A 114 7.84 -2.45 -8.75
C PHE A 114 6.40 -1.96 -8.74
N VAL A 115 6.05 -1.05 -9.65
CA VAL A 115 4.67 -0.53 -9.74
C VAL A 115 3.69 -1.67 -10.02
N ALA A 116 4.06 -2.62 -10.89
CA ALA A 116 3.23 -3.79 -11.19
C ALA A 116 3.04 -4.69 -9.95
N ILE A 117 4.10 -4.89 -9.16
CA ILE A 117 4.02 -5.65 -7.90
C ILE A 117 3.03 -4.95 -6.94
N ILE A 118 3.19 -3.64 -6.74
CA ILE A 118 2.33 -2.83 -5.85
C ILE A 118 0.86 -2.91 -6.30
N GLU A 119 0.61 -2.79 -7.62
CA GLU A 119 -0.74 -2.89 -8.18
C GLU A 119 -1.39 -4.23 -7.85
N ARG A 120 -0.65 -5.33 -8.02
CA ARG A 120 -1.14 -6.68 -7.70
C ARG A 120 -1.39 -6.85 -6.20
N GLN A 121 -0.54 -6.23 -5.36
CA GLN A 121 -0.74 -6.24 -3.90
C GLN A 121 -2.02 -5.47 -3.53
N ALA A 122 -2.26 -4.32 -4.15
CA ALA A 122 -3.48 -3.53 -3.95
C ALA A 122 -4.73 -4.35 -4.29
N GLU A 123 -4.72 -5.06 -5.41
CA GLU A 123 -5.83 -5.93 -5.81
C GLU A 123 -6.07 -7.05 -4.79
N ALA A 124 -5.01 -7.70 -4.34
CA ALA A 124 -5.11 -8.79 -3.37
C ALA A 124 -5.63 -8.28 -2.01
N MET A 125 -5.16 -7.10 -1.57
CA MET A 125 -5.59 -6.50 -0.30
C MET A 125 -7.07 -6.09 -0.35
N THR A 126 -7.53 -5.54 -1.46
CA THR A 126 -8.95 -5.22 -1.66
C THR A 126 -9.81 -6.48 -1.47
N ALA A 127 -9.38 -7.61 -2.02
CA ALA A 127 -10.09 -8.88 -1.87
C ALA A 127 -10.10 -9.35 -0.40
N VAL A 128 -8.99 -9.18 0.34
CA VAL A 128 -8.91 -9.49 1.77
C VAL A 128 -9.96 -8.67 2.56
N ILE A 129 -10.01 -7.37 2.33
CA ILE A 129 -10.93 -6.48 3.07
C ILE A 129 -12.39 -6.80 2.73
N GLN A 130 -12.67 -7.14 1.46
CA GLN A 130 -14.01 -7.55 1.05
C GLN A 130 -14.46 -8.83 1.80
N GLU A 131 -13.56 -9.79 2.01
CA GLU A 131 -13.88 -11.00 2.78
C GLU A 131 -14.17 -10.68 4.24
N LEU A 132 -13.47 -9.70 4.84
CA LEU A 132 -13.75 -9.26 6.20
C LEU A 132 -15.15 -8.63 6.32
N SER A 133 -15.69 -8.10 5.23
CA SER A 133 -17.01 -7.42 5.22
C SER A 133 -18.20 -8.37 5.04
N GLY A 134 -17.93 -9.62 4.67
CA GLY A 134 -18.98 -10.58 4.33
C GLY A 134 -19.02 -11.81 5.23
N LYS A 135 -19.35 -12.93 4.63
CA LYS A 135 -19.25 -14.22 5.30
C LYS A 135 -17.78 -14.66 5.20
N LEU A 136 -17.07 -14.51 6.30
CA LEU A 136 -15.64 -14.82 6.38
C LEU A 136 -15.31 -16.15 5.71
N ASN A 137 -14.56 -16.10 4.64
CA ASN A 137 -14.01 -17.29 3.97
C ASN A 137 -12.51 -17.32 4.27
N THR A 138 -12.17 -18.06 5.31
CA THR A 138 -10.79 -18.20 5.80
C THR A 138 -9.84 -18.65 4.69
N GLN A 139 -10.32 -19.57 3.82
CA GLN A 139 -9.48 -20.07 2.72
C GLN A 139 -9.14 -18.97 1.71
N THR A 140 -10.12 -18.14 1.37
CA THR A 140 -9.89 -17.02 0.44
C THR A 140 -8.86 -16.05 1.02
N VAL A 141 -9.00 -15.69 2.31
CA VAL A 141 -8.06 -14.75 2.94
C VAL A 141 -6.66 -15.35 3.02
N ASN A 142 -6.55 -16.64 3.40
CA ASN A 142 -5.25 -17.32 3.42
C ASN A 142 -4.58 -17.30 2.05
N ASN A 143 -5.34 -17.56 0.99
CA ASN A 143 -4.83 -17.56 -0.38
C ASN A 143 -4.36 -16.15 -0.79
N LYS A 144 -5.13 -15.13 -0.48
CA LYS A 144 -4.77 -13.74 -0.82
C LYS A 144 -3.57 -13.25 -0.01
N ALA A 145 -3.50 -13.62 1.28
CA ALA A 145 -2.34 -13.30 2.11
C ALA A 145 -1.07 -13.96 1.58
N ALA A 146 -1.17 -15.22 1.12
CA ALA A 146 -0.03 -15.92 0.51
C ALA A 146 0.46 -15.19 -0.75
N ILE A 147 -0.47 -14.67 -1.57
CA ILE A 147 -0.13 -13.85 -2.76
C ILE A 147 0.60 -12.58 -2.32
N LEU A 148 0.12 -11.91 -1.26
CA LEU A 148 0.74 -10.68 -0.76
C LEU A 148 2.17 -10.94 -0.27
N HIS A 149 2.42 -12.06 0.41
CA HIS A 149 3.77 -12.46 0.83
C HIS A 149 4.67 -12.76 -0.38
N GLU A 150 4.17 -13.54 -1.34
CA GLU A 150 4.92 -13.85 -2.57
C GLU A 150 5.32 -12.58 -3.33
N LEU A 151 4.43 -11.59 -3.39
CA LEU A 151 4.70 -10.33 -4.08
C LEU A 151 5.76 -9.50 -3.33
N GLU A 152 5.75 -9.53 -2.00
CA GLU A 152 6.80 -8.88 -1.20
C GLU A 152 8.14 -9.58 -1.42
N ASP A 153 8.18 -10.92 -1.42
CA ASP A 153 9.41 -11.67 -1.75
C ASP A 153 9.96 -11.25 -3.13
N GLN A 154 9.07 -11.04 -4.12
CA GLN A 154 9.46 -10.55 -5.46
C GLN A 154 10.05 -9.13 -5.38
N GLY A 155 9.48 -8.27 -4.54
CA GLY A 155 9.99 -6.91 -4.29
C GLY A 155 11.39 -6.93 -3.69
N ASP A 156 11.60 -7.79 -2.68
CA ASP A 156 12.91 -7.98 -2.03
C ASP A 156 13.99 -8.38 -3.05
N VAL A 157 13.68 -9.38 -3.88
CA VAL A 157 14.62 -9.87 -4.90
C VAL A 157 14.91 -8.75 -5.91
N LEU A 158 13.87 -8.03 -6.34
CA LEU A 158 14.01 -6.94 -7.31
C LEU A 158 14.87 -5.81 -6.72
N LEU A 159 14.66 -5.44 -5.45
CA LEU A 159 15.47 -4.42 -4.77
C LEU A 159 16.95 -4.81 -4.79
N GLY A 160 17.25 -6.05 -4.42
CA GLY A 160 18.63 -6.56 -4.43
C GLY A 160 19.28 -6.45 -5.82
N GLN A 161 18.54 -6.81 -6.86
CA GLN A 161 19.01 -6.73 -8.25
C GLN A 161 19.27 -5.28 -8.68
N VAL A 162 18.34 -4.38 -8.36
CA VAL A 162 18.45 -2.95 -8.71
C VAL A 162 19.64 -2.31 -8.00
N ILE A 163 19.82 -2.59 -6.71
CA ILE A 163 20.94 -2.04 -5.94
C ILE A 163 22.27 -2.54 -6.53
N ALA A 164 22.39 -3.84 -6.79
CA ALA A 164 23.62 -4.42 -7.36
C ALA A 164 23.96 -3.81 -8.72
N SER A 165 22.97 -3.72 -9.63
CA SER A 165 23.19 -3.12 -10.96
C SER A 165 23.51 -1.62 -10.85
N SER A 166 22.86 -0.90 -9.93
CA SER A 166 23.10 0.53 -9.74
C SER A 166 24.52 0.81 -9.29
N PHE A 167 25.06 0.03 -8.36
CA PHE A 167 26.46 0.16 -7.92
C PHE A 167 27.47 -0.14 -9.04
N HIS A 168 27.10 -1.00 -9.98
CA HIS A 168 27.94 -1.34 -11.11
C HIS A 168 27.86 -0.29 -12.23
N ASP A 169 26.65 0.23 -12.51
CA ASP A 169 26.38 0.99 -13.73
C ASP A 169 26.39 2.51 -13.54
N ILE A 170 26.18 3.00 -12.29
CA ILE A 170 26.03 4.43 -12.02
C ILE A 170 27.34 4.98 -11.44
N ALA A 171 27.98 5.88 -12.18
CA ALA A 171 29.22 6.53 -11.75
C ALA A 171 28.98 7.73 -10.83
N ASP A 172 27.84 8.42 -10.98
CA ASP A 172 27.52 9.58 -10.15
C ASP A 172 26.96 9.13 -8.81
N VAL A 173 27.69 9.41 -7.73
CA VAL A 173 27.31 9.02 -6.38
C VAL A 173 25.97 9.64 -5.96
N ARG A 174 25.66 10.86 -6.40
CA ARG A 174 24.39 11.51 -6.09
C ARG A 174 23.22 10.74 -6.69
N GLU A 175 23.34 10.37 -7.95
CA GLU A 175 22.34 9.57 -8.66
C GLU A 175 22.18 8.20 -7.99
N LEU A 176 23.29 7.56 -7.63
CA LEU A 176 23.29 6.26 -6.95
C LEU A 176 22.52 6.33 -5.63
N ILE A 177 22.81 7.35 -4.79
CA ILE A 177 22.14 7.53 -3.50
C ILE A 177 20.63 7.74 -3.69
N LEU A 178 20.25 8.62 -4.62
CA LEU A 178 18.84 8.92 -4.89
C LEU A 178 18.10 7.70 -5.42
N ARG A 179 18.73 6.96 -6.32
CA ARG A 179 18.13 5.74 -6.89
C ARG A 179 17.91 4.69 -5.80
N LYS A 180 18.94 4.45 -4.99
CA LYS A 180 18.85 3.51 -3.86
C LYS A 180 17.70 3.91 -2.93
N ASP A 181 17.61 5.18 -2.54
CA ASP A 181 16.58 5.72 -1.65
C ASP A 181 15.17 5.46 -2.23
N ILE A 182 14.95 5.74 -3.52
CA ILE A 182 13.66 5.55 -4.18
C ILE A 182 13.26 4.06 -4.19
N TYR A 183 14.18 3.18 -4.56
CA TYR A 183 13.87 1.74 -4.65
C TYR A 183 13.64 1.12 -3.27
N GLU A 184 14.38 1.55 -2.25
CA GLU A 184 14.12 1.14 -0.86
C GLU A 184 12.72 1.60 -0.41
N MET A 185 12.31 2.81 -0.78
CA MET A 185 10.96 3.30 -0.47
C MET A 185 9.87 2.52 -1.20
N LEU A 186 10.11 2.07 -2.43
CA LEU A 186 9.17 1.21 -3.15
C LEU A 186 9.02 -0.15 -2.45
N GLU A 187 10.12 -0.70 -1.98
CA GLU A 187 10.12 -1.95 -1.21
C GLU A 187 9.39 -1.75 0.13
N ASP A 188 9.57 -0.59 0.81
CA ASP A 188 8.80 -0.25 2.01
C ASP A 188 7.28 -0.33 1.75
N VAL A 189 6.81 0.02 0.55
CA VAL A 189 5.38 -0.09 0.18
C VAL A 189 4.96 -1.57 0.13
N THR A 190 5.79 -2.42 -0.49
CA THR A 190 5.48 -3.87 -0.58
C THR A 190 5.47 -4.51 0.81
N ASP A 191 6.37 -4.06 1.70
CA ASP A 191 6.42 -4.46 3.11
C ASP A 191 5.12 -4.11 3.83
N GLN A 192 4.59 -2.90 3.63
CA GLN A 192 3.36 -2.48 4.29
C GLN A 192 2.18 -3.36 3.88
N TYR A 193 2.10 -3.78 2.63
CA TYR A 193 1.06 -4.71 2.16
C TYR A 193 1.19 -6.08 2.83
N ARG A 194 2.41 -6.60 2.98
CA ARG A 194 2.67 -7.85 3.72
C ARG A 194 2.24 -7.72 5.18
N ASP A 195 2.62 -6.61 5.82
CA ASP A 195 2.27 -6.37 7.23
C ASP A 195 0.74 -6.28 7.40
N ALA A 196 0.05 -5.60 6.49
CA ALA A 196 -1.43 -5.55 6.50
C ALA A 196 -2.03 -6.96 6.34
N ALA A 197 -1.44 -7.80 5.48
CA ALA A 197 -1.90 -9.19 5.32
C ALA A 197 -1.75 -9.98 6.63
N ASN A 198 -0.64 -9.79 7.34
CA ASN A 198 -0.39 -10.46 8.62
C ASN A 198 -1.43 -10.06 9.67
N VAL A 199 -1.78 -8.78 9.72
CA VAL A 199 -2.82 -8.31 10.65
C VAL A 199 -4.19 -8.90 10.28
N ALA A 200 -4.53 -8.91 8.99
CA ALA A 200 -5.79 -9.49 8.51
C ALA A 200 -5.91 -10.98 8.88
N LEU A 201 -4.82 -11.75 8.70
CA LEU A 201 -4.77 -13.16 9.09
C LEU A 201 -4.99 -13.33 10.59
N ARG A 202 -4.36 -12.49 11.41
CA ARG A 202 -4.51 -12.53 12.86
C ARG A 202 -5.97 -12.26 13.27
N ILE A 203 -6.61 -11.27 12.65
CA ILE A 203 -8.03 -10.94 12.88
C ILE A 203 -8.89 -12.18 12.60
N ILE A 204 -8.66 -12.84 11.46
CA ILE A 204 -9.46 -14.00 11.03
C ILE A 204 -9.25 -15.18 11.96
N LEU A 205 -7.99 -15.47 12.33
CA LEU A 205 -7.67 -16.61 13.21
C LEU A 205 -8.31 -16.48 14.59
N LYS A 206 -8.50 -15.26 15.08
CA LYS A 206 -9.16 -15.01 16.37
C LYS A 206 -10.68 -15.20 16.29
N HIS A 207 -11.25 -15.26 15.07
CA HIS A 207 -12.70 -15.24 14.86
C HIS A 207 -13.22 -16.40 14.02
N SER A 208 -12.37 -17.41 13.73
CA SER A 208 -12.72 -18.62 12.98
C SER A 208 -13.10 -19.78 13.90
#